data_4106cc5491a8ff656c023a45a4178efc
#
_entry.id   4106cc5491a8ff656c023a45a4178efc
#
_cell.length_a   1.000
_cell.length_b   1.000
_cell.length_c   1.000
_cell.angle_alpha   90.00
_cell.angle_beta   90.00
_cell.angle_gamma   90.00
#
_symmetry.space_group_name_H-M   'P 1'
#
loop_
_entity.id
_entity.type
_entity.pdbx_description
1 polymer ?
#
loop_
_entity_poly.entity_id
_entity_poly.type
_entity_poly.pdbx_seq_one_letter_code
_entity_poly.pdbx_strand_id
1 'polypeptide(L)'
;MRILPVIDLAGNVVVHAVAGQRDAYRPIESMLAEDATATAIGSGFVKHFGASEVYVADLDAIGGDEPRWELYRALAATGLRLWLDCGLASEKRAALLQKATEHEPIISRFIVGLESVKSPQEIRSILRVLDAEQVVFSLDLRNGQICNAHDVWLEMGAEAVAATVLEMGIRSIIVLDLAQVGMGRGVGTLALCRTLRDMSCEWELIAGGGISHLENLSKLEQVGCDVALIASALHDGRLTSEKLSAAGFSFP
;
A
#
# COMPACT_ATOMS: atom_id res chain seq x y z
N MET A 1 2.70 -14.34 -8.64
CA MET A 1 2.37 -13.17 -7.77
C MET A 1 3.33 -12.03 -8.08
N ARG A 2 2.84 -10.76 -8.17
CA ARG A 2 3.67 -9.57 -8.40
C ARG A 2 4.17 -8.97 -7.08
N ILE A 3 5.29 -8.24 -7.13
CA ILE A 3 5.83 -7.51 -5.98
C ILE A 3 5.70 -6.03 -6.25
N LEU A 4 5.08 -5.30 -5.34
CA LEU A 4 4.99 -3.86 -5.39
C LEU A 4 5.90 -3.27 -4.29
N PRO A 5 6.95 -2.53 -4.65
CA PRO A 5 7.80 -1.85 -3.68
C PRO A 5 6.99 -0.80 -2.90
N VAL A 6 7.38 -0.55 -1.66
CA VAL A 6 6.71 0.42 -0.78
C VAL A 6 7.66 1.54 -0.41
N ILE A 7 7.14 2.77 -0.45
CA ILE A 7 7.77 3.99 0.05
C ILE A 7 6.84 4.62 1.10
N ASP A 8 7.34 4.80 2.31
CA ASP A 8 6.71 5.59 3.35
C ASP A 8 7.39 6.97 3.38
N LEU A 9 6.62 8.05 3.12
CA LEU A 9 7.11 9.43 3.13
C LEU A 9 6.73 10.10 4.44
N ALA A 10 7.70 10.71 5.12
CA ALA A 10 7.47 11.60 6.25
C ALA A 10 8.46 12.77 6.17
N GLY A 11 8.01 13.99 6.39
CA GLY A 11 8.83 15.15 6.07
C GLY A 11 9.15 15.16 4.58
N ASN A 12 10.42 15.28 4.24
CA ASN A 12 10.90 15.29 2.84
C ASN A 12 11.71 14.03 2.49
N VAL A 13 11.60 12.97 3.28
CA VAL A 13 12.42 11.77 3.13
C VAL A 13 11.59 10.50 3.18
N VAL A 14 12.16 9.44 2.63
CA VAL A 14 11.64 8.09 2.81
C VAL A 14 12.04 7.60 4.19
N VAL A 15 11.09 7.02 4.92
CA VAL A 15 11.30 6.53 6.28
C VAL A 15 11.10 5.03 6.41
N HIS A 16 11.75 4.44 7.39
CA HIS A 16 11.48 3.07 7.80
C HIS A 16 10.29 3.06 8.77
N ALA A 17 9.14 2.59 8.30
CA ALA A 17 7.96 2.43 9.12
C ALA A 17 8.11 1.21 10.04
N VAL A 18 7.76 1.37 11.32
CA VAL A 18 7.88 0.34 12.35
C VAL A 18 6.60 0.24 13.15
N ALA A 19 5.86 -0.86 12.99
CA ALA A 19 4.68 -1.23 13.79
C ALA A 19 3.61 -0.12 13.94
N GLY A 20 3.52 0.81 12.98
CA GLY A 20 2.62 1.96 13.04
C GLY A 20 2.98 2.99 14.13
N GLN A 21 4.19 2.93 14.70
CA GLN A 21 4.67 3.87 15.73
C GLN A 21 5.43 5.03 15.07
N ARG A 22 4.71 6.05 14.61
CA ARG A 22 5.26 7.18 13.83
C ARG A 22 6.45 7.89 14.52
N ASP A 23 6.46 7.98 15.84
CA ASP A 23 7.57 8.59 16.60
C ASP A 23 8.88 7.78 16.53
N ALA A 24 8.78 6.50 16.19
CA ALA A 24 9.93 5.61 16.02
C ALA A 24 10.51 5.64 14.59
N TYR A 25 9.83 6.28 13.64
CA TYR A 25 10.28 6.31 12.25
C TYR A 25 11.57 7.11 12.10
N ARG A 26 12.47 6.61 11.26
CA ARG A 26 13.76 7.24 10.93
C ARG A 26 13.95 7.22 9.42
N PRO A 27 14.73 8.13 8.86
CA PRO A 27 15.12 8.05 7.47
C PRO A 27 15.64 6.65 7.15
N ILE A 28 15.22 6.12 6.00
CA ILE A 28 15.59 4.75 5.63
C ILE A 28 17.07 4.63 5.31
N GLU A 29 17.71 3.59 5.81
CA GLU A 29 19.02 3.14 5.33
C GLU A 29 18.80 2.11 4.25
N SER A 30 19.41 2.30 3.07
CA SER A 30 19.12 1.49 1.90
C SER A 30 20.40 1.11 1.14
N MET A 31 20.50 -0.15 0.75
CA MET A 31 21.54 -0.60 -0.19
C MET A 31 21.28 -0.17 -1.63
N LEU A 32 20.07 0.37 -1.90
CA LEU A 32 19.62 0.75 -3.24
C LEU A 32 19.94 2.20 -3.60
N ALA A 33 20.27 3.04 -2.61
CA ALA A 33 20.43 4.47 -2.77
C ALA A 33 21.42 5.02 -1.73
N GLU A 34 22.06 6.15 -2.07
CA GLU A 34 23.05 6.80 -1.20
C GLU A 34 22.40 7.64 -0.08
N ASP A 35 21.15 8.05 -0.30
CA ASP A 35 20.38 8.83 0.66
C ASP A 35 18.90 8.43 0.67
N ALA A 36 18.13 8.96 1.61
CA ALA A 36 16.72 8.67 1.82
C ALA A 36 15.78 9.62 1.06
N THR A 37 16.24 10.32 0.02
CA THR A 37 15.34 11.13 -0.81
C THR A 37 14.43 10.27 -1.65
N ALA A 38 13.22 10.77 -1.94
CA ALA A 38 12.25 10.07 -2.76
C ALA A 38 12.83 9.70 -4.14
N THR A 39 13.59 10.63 -4.76
CA THR A 39 14.22 10.40 -6.06
C THR A 39 15.29 9.31 -6.01
N ALA A 40 16.16 9.32 -4.99
CA ALA A 40 17.23 8.32 -4.87
C ALA A 40 16.66 6.92 -4.66
N ILE A 41 15.67 6.78 -3.77
CA ILE A 41 15.00 5.50 -3.50
C ILE A 41 14.20 5.03 -4.73
N GLY A 42 13.42 5.92 -5.38
CA GLY A 42 12.67 5.58 -6.59
C GLY A 42 13.58 5.10 -7.72
N SER A 43 14.69 5.82 -7.97
CA SER A 43 15.72 5.41 -8.94
C SER A 43 16.34 4.07 -8.59
N GLY A 44 16.53 3.80 -7.30
CA GLY A 44 17.01 2.52 -6.79
C GLY A 44 16.06 1.37 -7.14
N PHE A 45 14.75 1.53 -6.96
CA PHE A 45 13.77 0.51 -7.33
C PHE A 45 13.74 0.24 -8.83
N VAL A 46 13.75 1.29 -9.65
CA VAL A 46 13.82 1.13 -11.12
C VAL A 46 15.11 0.41 -11.52
N LYS A 47 16.27 0.86 -11.03
CA LYS A 47 17.59 0.34 -11.42
C LYS A 47 17.80 -1.12 -11.00
N HIS A 48 17.44 -1.47 -9.77
CA HIS A 48 17.78 -2.77 -9.19
C HIS A 48 16.71 -3.84 -9.41
N PHE A 49 15.45 -3.43 -9.57
CA PHE A 49 14.33 -4.36 -9.69
C PHE A 49 13.54 -4.22 -10.99
N GLY A 50 13.79 -3.18 -11.80
CA GLY A 50 13.01 -2.90 -13.00
C GLY A 50 11.57 -2.50 -12.70
N ALA A 51 11.30 -2.01 -11.49
CA ALA A 51 9.94 -1.62 -11.09
C ALA A 51 9.43 -0.45 -11.93
N SER A 52 8.17 -0.53 -12.37
CA SER A 52 7.46 0.56 -13.05
C SER A 52 6.33 1.14 -12.20
N GLU A 53 6.00 0.52 -11.09
CA GLU A 53 5.02 0.99 -10.11
C GLU A 53 5.56 0.91 -8.69
N VAL A 54 5.05 1.76 -7.79
CA VAL A 54 5.41 1.82 -6.38
C VAL A 54 4.20 2.23 -5.54
N TYR A 55 4.01 1.58 -4.39
CA TYR A 55 3.08 2.05 -3.37
C TYR A 55 3.73 3.17 -2.57
N VAL A 56 3.03 4.29 -2.44
CA VAL A 56 3.51 5.47 -1.70
C VAL A 56 2.51 5.81 -0.59
N ALA A 57 2.93 5.70 0.66
CA ALA A 57 2.21 6.25 1.80
C ALA A 57 2.79 7.63 2.15
N ASP A 58 2.03 8.69 1.90
CA ASP A 58 2.36 10.03 2.39
C ASP A 58 1.79 10.19 3.80
N LEU A 59 2.63 9.89 4.79
CA LEU A 59 2.23 9.82 6.19
C LEU A 59 1.77 11.17 6.76
N ASP A 60 2.29 12.28 6.22
CA ASP A 60 1.87 13.61 6.62
C ASP A 60 0.49 13.92 6.06
N ALA A 61 0.25 13.60 4.78
CA ALA A 61 -1.06 13.77 4.15
C ALA A 61 -2.13 12.83 4.74
N ILE A 62 -1.77 11.58 5.08
CA ILE A 62 -2.63 10.66 5.86
C ILE A 62 -2.94 11.28 7.23
N GLY A 63 -1.99 11.99 7.83
CA GLY A 63 -2.14 12.72 9.08
C GLY A 63 -3.01 13.99 8.99
N GLY A 64 -3.41 14.41 7.79
CA GLY A 64 -4.29 15.55 7.56
C GLY A 64 -3.65 16.73 6.81
N ASP A 65 -2.36 16.68 6.51
CA ASP A 65 -1.68 17.70 5.71
C ASP A 65 -2.12 17.66 4.23
N GLU A 66 -1.68 18.66 3.47
CA GLU A 66 -1.90 18.66 2.02
C GLU A 66 -0.94 17.67 1.31
N PRO A 67 -1.40 17.01 0.21
CA PRO A 67 -0.57 16.10 -0.57
C PRO A 67 0.70 16.77 -1.09
N ARG A 68 1.82 16.07 -1.04
CA ARG A 68 3.14 16.58 -1.40
C ARG A 68 3.46 16.35 -2.87
N TRP A 69 2.81 17.10 -3.75
CA TRP A 69 2.92 16.95 -5.20
C TRP A 69 4.36 17.00 -5.73
N GLU A 70 5.24 17.76 -5.10
CA GLU A 70 6.65 17.86 -5.50
C GLU A 70 7.36 16.50 -5.34
N LEU A 71 7.11 15.80 -4.24
CA LEU A 71 7.67 14.48 -3.99
C LEU A 71 7.08 13.41 -4.93
N TYR A 72 5.78 13.51 -5.22
CA TYR A 72 5.13 12.58 -6.17
C TYR A 72 5.69 12.76 -7.57
N ARG A 73 5.88 14.02 -8.04
CA ARG A 73 6.53 14.30 -9.33
C ARG A 73 7.98 13.83 -9.36
N ALA A 74 8.71 14.00 -8.26
CA ALA A 74 10.09 13.54 -8.14
C ALA A 74 10.19 12.00 -8.27
N LEU A 75 9.27 11.26 -7.65
CA LEU A 75 9.16 9.80 -7.82
C LEU A 75 8.77 9.43 -9.26
N ALA A 76 7.76 10.07 -9.82
CA ALA A 76 7.32 9.81 -11.19
C ALA A 76 8.40 10.10 -12.23
N ALA A 77 9.24 11.12 -12.01
CA ALA A 77 10.38 11.44 -12.86
C ALA A 77 11.44 10.33 -12.92
N THR A 78 11.46 9.40 -11.97
CA THR A 78 12.31 8.20 -12.01
C THR A 78 11.79 7.10 -12.94
N GLY A 79 10.58 7.25 -13.50
CA GLY A 79 9.89 6.28 -14.34
C GLY A 79 8.81 5.47 -13.62
N LEU A 80 8.55 5.75 -12.35
CA LEU A 80 7.55 5.06 -11.54
C LEU A 80 6.15 5.68 -11.67
N ARG A 81 5.12 4.84 -11.70
CA ARG A 81 3.72 5.21 -11.50
C ARG A 81 3.32 4.90 -10.06
N LEU A 82 2.50 5.75 -9.47
CA LEU A 82 2.25 5.71 -8.04
C LEU A 82 0.91 5.05 -7.71
N TRP A 83 0.92 4.13 -6.75
CA TRP A 83 -0.26 3.75 -5.98
C TRP A 83 -0.25 4.61 -4.73
N LEU A 84 -1.05 5.67 -4.72
CA LEU A 84 -0.92 6.74 -3.74
C LEU A 84 -1.90 6.61 -2.59
N ASP A 85 -1.37 6.47 -1.38
CA ASP A 85 -2.09 6.70 -0.13
C ASP A 85 -1.68 8.07 0.44
N CYS A 86 -2.62 8.99 0.44
CA CYS A 86 -2.46 10.34 0.99
C CYS A 86 -3.67 10.77 1.82
N GLY A 87 -4.31 9.80 2.52
CA GLY A 87 -5.46 10.05 3.37
C GLY A 87 -6.71 10.42 2.57
N LEU A 88 -7.05 9.62 1.54
CA LEU A 88 -8.24 9.81 0.72
C LEU A 88 -9.51 9.44 1.51
N ALA A 89 -10.07 10.41 2.24
CA ALA A 89 -11.18 10.23 3.16
C ALA A 89 -12.49 10.92 2.74
N SER A 90 -12.51 11.65 1.62
CA SER A 90 -13.71 12.42 1.24
C SER A 90 -13.80 12.69 -0.27
N GLU A 91 -15.01 12.97 -0.75
CA GLU A 91 -15.29 13.41 -2.11
C GLU A 91 -14.48 14.66 -2.50
N LYS A 92 -14.31 15.61 -1.56
CA LYS A 92 -13.51 16.81 -1.79
C LYS A 92 -12.04 16.47 -2.07
N ARG A 93 -11.46 15.56 -1.27
CA ARG A 93 -10.08 15.10 -1.48
C ARG A 93 -9.96 14.33 -2.81
N ALA A 94 -10.93 13.48 -3.12
CA ALA A 94 -10.99 12.76 -4.40
C ALA A 94 -11.00 13.73 -5.60
N ALA A 95 -11.82 14.77 -5.56
CA ALA A 95 -11.88 15.76 -6.63
C ALA A 95 -10.58 16.57 -6.80
N LEU A 96 -9.89 16.89 -5.70
CA LEU A 96 -8.57 17.53 -5.75
C LEU A 96 -7.53 16.62 -6.41
N LEU A 97 -7.50 15.34 -6.04
CA LEU A 97 -6.57 14.35 -6.59
C LEU A 97 -6.85 14.10 -8.07
N GLN A 98 -8.11 13.90 -8.46
CA GLN A 98 -8.52 13.71 -9.85
C GLN A 98 -8.09 14.89 -10.72
N LYS A 99 -8.42 16.12 -10.30
CA LYS A 99 -8.04 17.33 -11.03
C LYS A 99 -6.52 17.47 -11.21
N ALA A 100 -5.75 17.14 -10.19
CA ALA A 100 -4.29 17.22 -10.25
C ALA A 100 -3.70 16.19 -11.23
N THR A 101 -4.35 15.02 -11.38
CA THR A 101 -3.88 13.93 -12.25
C THR A 101 -4.40 14.02 -13.69
N GLU A 102 -5.40 14.84 -13.98
CA GLU A 102 -5.93 15.04 -15.34
C GLU A 102 -4.85 15.49 -16.34
N HIS A 103 -3.89 16.28 -15.90
CA HIS A 103 -2.81 16.81 -16.72
C HIS A 103 -1.48 16.06 -16.58
N GLU A 104 -1.29 15.36 -15.49
CA GLU A 104 -0.09 14.58 -15.16
C GLU A 104 -0.49 13.21 -14.60
N PRO A 105 -0.66 12.17 -15.45
CA PRO A 105 -1.14 10.84 -14.99
C PRO A 105 -0.03 10.05 -14.28
N ILE A 106 0.54 10.64 -13.24
CA ILE A 106 1.60 10.01 -12.43
C ILE A 106 1.06 8.99 -11.43
N ILE A 107 -0.24 9.09 -11.09
CA ILE A 107 -0.91 8.16 -10.17
C ILE A 107 -1.65 7.12 -11.01
N SER A 108 -1.36 5.84 -10.76
CA SER A 108 -2.05 4.71 -11.39
C SER A 108 -3.22 4.19 -10.54
N ARG A 109 -3.11 4.28 -9.22
CA ARG A 109 -4.14 3.84 -8.27
C ARG A 109 -4.23 4.79 -7.08
N PHE A 110 -5.44 4.97 -6.56
CA PHE A 110 -5.72 5.75 -5.34
C PHE A 110 -6.06 4.81 -4.20
N ILE A 111 -5.37 4.97 -3.07
CA ILE A 111 -5.62 4.13 -1.89
C ILE A 111 -6.66 4.82 -0.99
N VAL A 112 -7.68 4.07 -0.63
CA VAL A 112 -8.66 4.44 0.40
C VAL A 112 -8.41 3.57 1.62
N GLY A 113 -7.73 4.12 2.62
CA GLY A 113 -7.43 3.42 3.87
C GLY A 113 -8.66 3.34 4.78
N LEU A 114 -8.90 2.16 5.36
CA LEU A 114 -9.95 1.99 6.36
C LEU A 114 -9.76 2.93 7.54
N GLU A 115 -8.52 3.19 7.95
CA GLU A 115 -8.20 4.12 9.04
C GLU A 115 -8.62 5.57 8.74
N SER A 116 -8.73 5.95 7.45
CA SER A 116 -9.03 7.31 7.00
C SER A 116 -10.53 7.57 6.83
N VAL A 117 -11.34 6.57 6.50
CA VAL A 117 -12.76 6.73 6.21
C VAL A 117 -13.64 6.42 7.42
N LYS A 118 -14.64 7.27 7.68
CA LYS A 118 -15.52 7.16 8.85
C LYS A 118 -16.68 6.19 8.64
N SER A 119 -17.08 5.98 7.39
CA SER A 119 -18.26 5.17 7.07
C SER A 119 -18.25 4.68 5.62
N PRO A 120 -19.06 3.65 5.29
CA PRO A 120 -19.29 3.22 3.90
C PRO A 120 -19.78 4.33 2.98
N GLN A 121 -20.50 5.33 3.50
CA GLN A 121 -21.02 6.47 2.74
C GLN A 121 -19.89 7.36 2.20
N GLU A 122 -18.80 7.50 2.95
CA GLU A 122 -17.63 8.26 2.46
C GLU A 122 -16.99 7.57 1.25
N ILE A 123 -16.86 6.23 1.28
CA ILE A 123 -16.35 5.46 0.12
C ILE A 123 -17.30 5.68 -1.07
N ARG A 124 -18.62 5.59 -0.90
CA ARG A 124 -19.59 5.86 -1.97
C ARG A 124 -19.46 7.29 -2.53
N SER A 125 -19.13 8.26 -1.67
CA SER A 125 -18.90 9.65 -2.10
C SER A 125 -17.62 9.78 -2.93
N ILE A 126 -16.56 9.10 -2.55
CA ILE A 126 -15.30 9.04 -3.31
C ILE A 126 -15.55 8.42 -4.70
N LEU A 127 -16.32 7.34 -4.77
CA LEU A 127 -16.65 6.63 -6.02
C LEU A 127 -17.61 7.40 -6.94
N ARG A 128 -18.15 8.55 -6.53
CA ARG A 128 -18.82 9.48 -7.45
C ARG A 128 -17.84 10.30 -8.29
N VAL A 129 -16.59 10.35 -7.87
CA VAL A 129 -15.53 11.13 -8.48
C VAL A 129 -14.50 10.24 -9.18
N LEU A 130 -14.04 9.19 -8.49
CA LEU A 130 -13.03 8.27 -8.99
C LEU A 130 -13.69 6.96 -9.45
N ASP A 131 -13.20 6.41 -10.55
CA ASP A 131 -13.62 5.10 -11.01
C ASP A 131 -13.19 4.01 -10.03
N ALA A 132 -14.07 3.06 -9.74
CA ALA A 132 -13.79 1.98 -8.79
C ALA A 132 -12.56 1.13 -9.18
N GLU A 133 -12.25 1.04 -10.48
CA GLU A 133 -11.05 0.35 -11.00
C GLU A 133 -9.74 1.06 -10.65
N GLN A 134 -9.80 2.37 -10.39
CA GLN A 134 -8.65 3.16 -9.96
C GLN A 134 -8.46 3.16 -8.44
N VAL A 135 -9.45 2.66 -7.69
CA VAL A 135 -9.45 2.64 -6.24
C VAL A 135 -8.99 1.29 -5.71
N VAL A 136 -8.04 1.33 -4.79
CA VAL A 136 -7.62 0.19 -3.96
C VAL A 136 -8.06 0.47 -2.53
N PHE A 137 -8.80 -0.44 -1.93
CA PHE A 137 -9.19 -0.31 -0.53
C PHE A 137 -8.14 -0.97 0.37
N SER A 138 -7.61 -0.24 1.36
CA SER A 138 -6.73 -0.81 2.37
C SER A 138 -7.51 -1.20 3.62
N LEU A 139 -7.59 -2.51 3.86
CA LEU A 139 -8.16 -3.10 5.07
C LEU A 139 -7.08 -3.12 6.15
N ASP A 140 -7.00 -2.04 6.92
CA ASP A 140 -5.97 -1.82 7.92
C ASP A 140 -6.34 -2.51 9.22
N LEU A 141 -5.43 -3.37 9.69
CA LEU A 141 -5.57 -4.14 10.92
C LEU A 141 -4.47 -3.77 11.92
N ARG A 142 -4.71 -4.06 13.18
CA ARG A 142 -3.71 -4.04 14.25
C ARG A 142 -3.90 -5.28 15.10
N ASN A 143 -2.91 -6.18 15.09
CA ASN A 143 -2.99 -7.48 15.73
C ASN A 143 -4.24 -8.29 15.31
N GLY A 144 -4.56 -8.27 14.03
CA GLY A 144 -5.70 -8.98 13.46
C GLY A 144 -7.08 -8.32 13.69
N GLN A 145 -7.14 -7.18 14.37
CA GLN A 145 -8.38 -6.43 14.60
C GLN A 145 -8.43 -5.21 13.66
N ILE A 146 -9.63 -4.80 13.27
CA ILE A 146 -9.84 -3.60 12.46
C ILE A 146 -9.20 -2.39 13.14
N CYS A 147 -8.39 -1.64 12.39
CA CYS A 147 -7.75 -0.41 12.83
C CYS A 147 -8.57 0.80 12.39
N ASN A 148 -9.62 1.11 13.14
CA ASN A 148 -10.44 2.30 12.91
C ASN A 148 -10.99 2.81 14.25
N ALA A 149 -11.33 4.10 14.33
CA ALA A 149 -11.89 4.74 15.52
C ALA A 149 -13.44 4.87 15.49
N HIS A 150 -14.10 4.42 14.41
CA HIS A 150 -15.53 4.62 14.22
C HIS A 150 -16.29 3.30 14.40
N ASP A 151 -17.30 3.31 15.27
CA ASP A 151 -18.08 2.13 15.69
C ASP A 151 -18.67 1.36 14.50
N VAL A 152 -19.13 2.06 13.46
CA VAL A 152 -19.72 1.44 12.27
C VAL A 152 -18.81 0.40 11.60
N TRP A 153 -17.50 0.60 11.65
CA TRP A 153 -16.52 -0.36 11.11
C TRP A 153 -16.17 -1.45 12.11
N LEU A 154 -16.04 -1.06 13.40
CA LEU A 154 -15.67 -2.00 14.47
C LEU A 154 -16.72 -3.09 14.68
N GLU A 155 -18.00 -2.76 14.46
CA GLU A 155 -19.12 -3.70 14.58
C GLU A 155 -19.21 -4.71 13.43
N MET A 156 -18.57 -4.42 12.28
CA MET A 156 -18.73 -5.25 11.07
C MET A 156 -17.79 -6.46 11.02
N GLY A 157 -16.59 -6.36 11.53
CA GLY A 157 -15.54 -7.34 11.27
C GLY A 157 -14.91 -7.25 9.86
N ALA A 158 -13.72 -7.81 9.69
CA ALA A 158 -12.90 -7.63 8.49
C ALA A 158 -13.55 -8.17 7.21
N GLU A 159 -14.15 -9.34 7.27
CA GLU A 159 -14.83 -9.99 6.15
C GLU A 159 -16.06 -9.21 5.68
N ALA A 160 -16.86 -8.68 6.62
CA ALA A 160 -18.05 -7.89 6.28
C ALA A 160 -17.67 -6.52 5.70
N VAL A 161 -16.58 -5.90 6.17
CA VAL A 161 -16.02 -4.69 5.56
C VAL A 161 -15.60 -4.98 4.11
N ALA A 162 -14.84 -6.04 3.88
CA ALA A 162 -14.42 -6.44 2.54
C ALA A 162 -15.63 -6.71 1.61
N ALA A 163 -16.63 -7.47 2.07
CA ALA A 163 -17.85 -7.73 1.30
C ALA A 163 -18.57 -6.43 0.92
N THR A 164 -18.70 -5.48 1.88
CA THR A 164 -19.30 -4.18 1.63
C THR A 164 -18.57 -3.37 0.55
N VAL A 165 -17.25 -3.41 0.57
CA VAL A 165 -16.40 -2.72 -0.43
C VAL A 165 -16.53 -3.37 -1.82
N LEU A 166 -16.59 -4.70 -1.88
CA LEU A 166 -16.83 -5.45 -3.11
C LEU A 166 -18.17 -5.10 -3.75
N GLU A 167 -19.24 -5.00 -2.96
CA GLU A 167 -20.58 -4.58 -3.40
C GLU A 167 -20.59 -3.16 -3.98
N MET A 168 -19.66 -2.30 -3.56
CA MET A 168 -19.49 -0.95 -4.12
C MET A 168 -18.75 -0.94 -5.47
N GLY A 169 -18.25 -2.08 -5.94
CA GLY A 169 -17.54 -2.22 -7.21
C GLY A 169 -16.02 -2.16 -7.13
N ILE A 170 -15.42 -1.91 -5.94
CA ILE A 170 -13.96 -1.96 -5.77
C ILE A 170 -13.51 -3.42 -5.84
N ARG A 171 -12.50 -3.69 -6.65
CA ARG A 171 -11.98 -5.05 -6.89
C ARG A 171 -10.56 -5.27 -6.36
N SER A 172 -9.86 -4.21 -5.95
CA SER A 172 -8.50 -4.30 -5.40
C SER A 172 -8.52 -4.02 -3.90
N ILE A 173 -8.04 -4.96 -3.10
CA ILE A 173 -8.02 -4.88 -1.63
C ILE A 173 -6.63 -5.21 -1.07
N ILE A 174 -6.11 -4.31 -0.25
CA ILE A 174 -4.91 -4.53 0.56
C ILE A 174 -5.34 -5.08 1.91
N VAL A 175 -4.69 -6.13 2.37
CA VAL A 175 -4.81 -6.65 3.74
C VAL A 175 -3.50 -6.38 4.45
N LEU A 176 -3.51 -5.45 5.37
CA LEU A 176 -2.32 -4.96 6.05
C LEU A 176 -2.49 -4.97 7.57
N ASP A 177 -1.64 -5.71 8.28
CA ASP A 177 -1.56 -5.59 9.75
C ASP A 177 -0.42 -4.63 10.11
N LEU A 178 -0.78 -3.45 10.57
CA LEU A 178 0.17 -2.38 10.92
C LEU A 178 1.14 -2.79 12.03
N ALA A 179 0.75 -3.71 12.93
CA ALA A 179 1.64 -4.22 13.97
C ALA A 179 2.78 -5.08 13.42
N GLN A 180 2.69 -5.57 12.18
CA GLN A 180 3.71 -6.37 11.52
C GLN A 180 4.64 -5.56 10.61
N VAL A 181 4.25 -4.32 10.26
CA VAL A 181 5.04 -3.46 9.36
C VAL A 181 6.44 -3.21 9.93
N GLY A 182 7.47 -3.43 9.12
CA GLY A 182 8.87 -3.23 9.49
C GLY A 182 9.44 -4.26 10.49
N MET A 183 8.65 -5.19 11.02
CA MET A 183 9.07 -6.13 12.06
C MET A 183 9.80 -7.37 11.52
N GLY A 184 9.65 -7.71 10.23
CA GLY A 184 10.28 -8.87 9.60
C GLY A 184 9.90 -10.24 10.20
N ARG A 185 8.73 -10.33 10.86
CA ARG A 185 8.27 -11.53 11.57
C ARG A 185 7.36 -12.44 10.76
N GLY A 186 7.21 -12.13 9.46
CA GLY A 186 6.28 -12.80 8.58
C GLY A 186 4.91 -12.13 8.54
N VAL A 187 4.01 -12.69 7.72
CA VAL A 187 2.68 -12.11 7.42
C VAL A 187 1.64 -12.72 8.36
N GLY A 188 1.08 -11.89 9.24
CA GLY A 188 0.03 -12.30 10.21
C GLY A 188 -1.36 -12.48 9.59
N THR A 189 -1.58 -12.03 8.35
CA THR A 189 -2.90 -11.94 7.72
C THR A 189 -3.25 -13.10 6.79
N LEU A 190 -2.45 -14.18 6.74
CA LEU A 190 -2.64 -15.32 5.82
C LEU A 190 -4.03 -15.96 5.92
N ALA A 191 -4.55 -16.15 7.13
CA ALA A 191 -5.87 -16.73 7.34
C ALA A 191 -6.98 -15.84 6.73
N LEU A 192 -6.92 -14.51 6.97
CA LEU A 192 -7.87 -13.58 6.41
C LEU A 192 -7.75 -13.51 4.87
N CYS A 193 -6.52 -13.48 4.32
CA CYS A 193 -6.33 -13.54 2.86
C CYS A 193 -6.97 -14.79 2.25
N ARG A 194 -6.84 -15.95 2.89
CA ARG A 194 -7.50 -17.19 2.46
C ARG A 194 -9.02 -17.02 2.48
N THR A 195 -9.58 -16.53 3.59
CA THR A 195 -11.03 -16.31 3.73
C THR A 195 -11.55 -15.36 2.62
N LEU A 196 -10.87 -14.25 2.38
CA LEU A 196 -11.27 -13.30 1.34
C LEU A 196 -11.19 -13.92 -0.06
N ARG A 197 -10.16 -14.71 -0.36
CA ARG A 197 -10.06 -15.43 -1.64
C ARG A 197 -11.17 -16.46 -1.80
N ASP A 198 -11.57 -17.15 -0.74
CA ASP A 198 -12.67 -18.11 -0.76
C ASP A 198 -14.04 -17.41 -0.93
N MET A 199 -14.18 -16.16 -0.44
CA MET A 199 -15.39 -15.35 -0.65
C MET A 199 -15.56 -14.90 -2.11
N SER A 200 -14.47 -14.55 -2.80
CA SER A 200 -14.53 -14.12 -4.20
C SER A 200 -13.21 -14.27 -4.93
N CYS A 201 -13.26 -14.82 -6.14
CA CYS A 201 -12.13 -14.82 -7.06
C CYS A 201 -11.95 -13.50 -7.83
N GLU A 202 -12.87 -12.54 -7.68
CA GLU A 202 -12.82 -11.24 -8.38
C GLU A 202 -11.84 -10.25 -7.73
N TRP A 203 -11.38 -10.52 -6.51
CA TRP A 203 -10.40 -9.68 -5.85
C TRP A 203 -9.04 -9.70 -6.56
N GLU A 204 -8.46 -8.52 -6.78
CA GLU A 204 -7.01 -8.36 -6.77
C GLU A 204 -6.58 -8.26 -5.31
N LEU A 205 -6.10 -9.35 -4.75
CA LEU A 205 -5.79 -9.47 -3.33
C LEU A 205 -4.33 -9.12 -3.09
N ILE A 206 -4.12 -8.06 -2.33
CA ILE A 206 -2.81 -7.48 -2.05
C ILE A 206 -2.52 -7.68 -0.57
N ALA A 207 -1.32 -8.12 -0.22
CA ALA A 207 -0.95 -8.28 1.18
C ALA A 207 0.42 -7.69 1.48
N GLY A 208 0.59 -7.20 2.71
CA GLY A 208 1.83 -6.60 3.19
C GLY A 208 2.04 -6.78 4.69
N GLY A 209 3.14 -6.20 5.16
CA GLY A 209 3.50 -6.24 6.59
C GLY A 209 4.32 -7.47 6.98
N GLY A 210 5.60 -7.24 7.35
CA GLY A 210 6.48 -8.26 7.90
C GLY A 210 7.14 -9.23 6.90
N ILE A 211 6.95 -9.04 5.58
CA ILE A 211 7.58 -9.86 4.54
C ILE A 211 9.10 -9.65 4.58
N SER A 212 9.85 -10.73 4.77
CA SER A 212 11.31 -10.67 4.93
C SER A 212 12.07 -11.78 4.19
N HIS A 213 11.38 -12.85 3.78
CA HIS A 213 11.97 -14.02 3.14
C HIS A 213 11.07 -14.56 2.03
N LEU A 214 11.64 -15.32 1.09
CA LEU A 214 10.91 -15.97 -0.01
C LEU A 214 9.78 -16.88 0.49
N GLU A 215 9.96 -17.53 1.64
CA GLU A 215 8.93 -18.36 2.24
C GLU A 215 7.64 -17.57 2.56
N ASN A 216 7.76 -16.31 2.97
CA ASN A 216 6.59 -15.45 3.20
C ASN A 216 5.81 -15.22 1.91
N LEU A 217 6.52 -14.97 0.79
CA LEU A 217 5.91 -14.79 -0.53
C LEU A 217 5.22 -16.06 -1.02
N SER A 218 5.89 -17.21 -0.87
CA SER A 218 5.29 -18.51 -1.23
C SER A 218 4.00 -18.80 -0.43
N LYS A 219 3.96 -18.44 0.85
CA LYS A 219 2.75 -18.58 1.68
C LYS A 219 1.63 -17.65 1.22
N LEU A 220 1.94 -16.39 0.85
CA LEU A 220 0.96 -15.46 0.30
C LEU A 220 0.39 -15.97 -1.03
N GLU A 221 1.23 -16.46 -1.92
CA GLU A 221 0.81 -17.02 -3.20
C GLU A 221 -0.10 -18.26 -3.00
N GLN A 222 0.24 -19.13 -2.04
CA GLN A 222 -0.57 -20.32 -1.70
C GLN A 222 -1.97 -19.97 -1.16
N VAL A 223 -2.13 -18.84 -0.48
CA VAL A 223 -3.44 -18.36 -0.04
C VAL A 223 -4.16 -17.53 -1.08
N GLY A 224 -3.57 -17.35 -2.26
CA GLY A 224 -4.19 -16.71 -3.42
C GLY A 224 -4.00 -15.20 -3.49
N CYS A 225 -2.97 -14.64 -2.87
CA CYS A 225 -2.62 -13.25 -3.06
C CYS A 225 -2.01 -13.01 -4.45
N ASP A 226 -2.37 -11.89 -5.08
CA ASP A 226 -1.93 -11.50 -6.42
C ASP A 226 -0.72 -10.56 -6.36
N VAL A 227 -0.63 -9.74 -5.29
CA VAL A 227 0.42 -8.73 -5.10
C VAL A 227 0.94 -8.77 -3.67
N ALA A 228 2.26 -8.62 -3.50
CA ALA A 228 2.92 -8.47 -2.21
C ALA A 228 3.53 -7.07 -2.07
N LEU A 229 3.17 -6.33 -1.01
CA LEU A 229 3.79 -5.06 -0.64
C LEU A 229 5.07 -5.31 0.15
N ILE A 230 6.21 -4.85 -0.34
CA ILE A 230 7.51 -5.06 0.30
C ILE A 230 8.26 -3.73 0.43
N ALA A 231 8.70 -3.44 1.66
CA ALA A 231 9.57 -2.31 1.98
C ALA A 231 10.96 -2.79 2.41
N SER A 232 11.20 -2.93 3.71
CA SER A 232 12.50 -3.12 4.35
C SER A 232 13.37 -4.21 3.73
N ALA A 233 12.77 -5.36 3.35
CA ALA A 233 13.51 -6.49 2.82
C ALA A 233 14.14 -6.26 1.43
N LEU A 234 13.65 -5.25 0.68
CA LEU A 234 14.29 -4.79 -0.55
C LEU A 234 15.47 -3.87 -0.24
N HIS A 235 15.33 -3.01 0.77
CA HIS A 235 16.35 -2.03 1.14
C HIS A 235 17.58 -2.63 1.82
N ASP A 236 17.40 -3.69 2.61
CA ASP A 236 18.49 -4.33 3.37
C ASP A 236 19.08 -5.57 2.68
N GLY A 237 18.64 -5.88 1.44
CA GLY A 237 19.17 -6.96 0.61
C GLY A 237 18.76 -8.37 1.03
N ARG A 238 17.83 -8.54 1.96
CA ARG A 238 17.26 -9.86 2.28
C ARG A 238 16.55 -10.46 1.06
N LEU A 239 15.84 -9.62 0.29
CA LEU A 239 15.22 -9.97 -0.98
C LEU A 239 15.88 -9.17 -2.10
N THR A 240 16.72 -9.83 -2.91
CA THR A 240 17.38 -9.24 -4.08
C THR A 240 16.62 -9.59 -5.35
N SER A 241 16.85 -8.83 -6.43
CA SER A 241 16.25 -9.08 -7.76
C SER A 241 16.51 -10.51 -8.23
N GLU A 242 17.75 -11.02 -8.04
CA GLU A 242 18.14 -12.37 -8.44
C GLU A 242 17.35 -13.44 -7.68
N LYS A 243 17.23 -13.30 -6.35
CA LYS A 243 16.47 -14.24 -5.51
C LYS A 243 15.00 -14.28 -5.91
N LEU A 244 14.41 -13.10 -6.13
CA LEU A 244 12.99 -12.96 -6.47
C LEU A 244 12.71 -13.53 -7.86
N SER A 245 13.52 -13.19 -8.87
CA SER A 245 13.39 -13.72 -10.22
C SER A 245 13.58 -15.25 -10.27
N ALA A 246 14.56 -15.79 -9.55
CA ALA A 246 14.79 -17.22 -9.47
C ALA A 246 13.61 -17.99 -8.82
N ALA A 247 12.86 -17.32 -7.95
CA ALA A 247 11.66 -17.86 -7.31
C ALA A 247 10.37 -17.60 -8.13
N GLY A 248 10.45 -16.97 -9.32
CA GLY A 248 9.31 -16.71 -10.20
C GLY A 248 8.49 -15.47 -9.85
N PHE A 249 8.98 -14.61 -8.97
CA PHE A 249 8.35 -13.33 -8.65
C PHE A 249 8.83 -12.21 -9.57
N SER A 250 7.93 -11.30 -9.93
CA SER A 250 8.20 -10.18 -10.84
C SER A 250 7.71 -8.86 -10.26
N PHE A 251 8.27 -7.77 -10.73
CA PHE A 251 7.78 -6.41 -10.48
C PHE A 251 6.88 -5.96 -11.65
N PRO A 252 5.90 -5.07 -11.39
CA PRO A 252 5.07 -4.49 -12.44
C PRO A 252 5.87 -3.55 -13.34
#